data_66ada9a238377a9e4a2669f52d7033e2
#
_entry.id   66ada9a238377a9e4a2669f52d7033e2
#
_cell.length_a   1.000
_cell.length_b   1.000
_cell.length_c   1.000
_cell.angle_alpha   90.00
_cell.angle_beta   90.00
_cell.angle_gamma   90.00
#
_symmetry.space_group_name_H-M   'P 1'
#
loop_
_entity.id
_entity.type
_entity.pdbx_description
1 polymer ?
#
loop_
_entity_poly.entity_id
_entity_poly.type
_entity_poly.pdbx_seq_one_letter_code
_entity_poly.pdbx_strand_id
1 'polypeptide(L)'
;FCGACGGAIAFQRGGWLGRCAQCGLEHYPRTDPAVIVAVTDGERLLLGRQANWPPRRFSTLAGFVEPGETLEQTVAREVMEESGVRVRSSRYLASQPWPFPSSLMIGFIADAEPDPPQANEELEDARWFTHDEIGAALLGETVEAGLLLSPSISISRWLIECWHAGIVAGRVD
;
A
#
# COMPACT_ATOMS: atom_id res chain seq x y z
N PHE A 1 -9.16 20.89 18.11
CA PHE A 1 -8.47 22.16 18.40
C PHE A 1 -7.70 22.63 17.16
N CYS A 2 -7.49 23.94 17.05
CA CYS A 2 -6.76 24.57 15.96
C CYS A 2 -5.26 24.28 16.07
N GLY A 3 -4.66 23.76 14.99
CA GLY A 3 -3.21 23.46 14.95
C GLY A 3 -2.30 24.69 15.00
N ALA A 4 -2.84 25.88 14.72
CA ALA A 4 -2.05 27.12 14.75
C ALA A 4 -2.07 27.82 16.11
N CYS A 5 -3.17 27.80 16.87
CA CYS A 5 -3.30 28.58 18.10
C CYS A 5 -3.91 27.80 19.29
N GLY A 6 -4.25 26.53 19.12
CA GLY A 6 -4.87 25.70 20.16
C GLY A 6 -6.33 26.04 20.48
N GLY A 7 -6.96 27.01 19.81
CA GLY A 7 -8.35 27.41 20.03
C GLY A 7 -9.36 26.35 19.62
N ALA A 8 -10.59 26.44 20.15
CA ALA A 8 -11.66 25.54 19.77
C ALA A 8 -12.07 25.70 18.30
N ILE A 9 -12.43 24.60 17.64
CA ILE A 9 -12.92 24.59 16.25
C ILE A 9 -14.45 24.40 16.28
N ALA A 10 -15.17 25.28 15.59
CA ALA A 10 -16.58 25.15 15.32
C ALA A 10 -16.78 24.51 13.95
N PHE A 11 -17.40 23.32 13.91
CA PHE A 11 -17.68 22.59 12.66
C PHE A 11 -18.91 23.16 11.96
N GLN A 12 -18.83 23.26 10.64
CA GLN A 12 -19.84 23.77 9.73
C GLN A 12 -20.01 22.83 8.53
N ARG A 13 -21.07 23.01 7.74
CA ARG A 13 -21.33 22.23 6.52
C ARG A 13 -21.22 20.72 6.73
N GLY A 14 -21.84 20.22 7.83
CA GLY A 14 -21.79 18.78 8.13
C GLY A 14 -20.39 18.24 8.44
N GLY A 15 -19.45 19.09 8.89
CA GLY A 15 -18.07 18.69 9.21
C GLY A 15 -17.05 18.94 8.08
N TRP A 16 -17.50 19.37 6.90
CA TRP A 16 -16.60 19.69 5.77
C TRP A 16 -15.78 20.96 5.95
N LEU A 17 -16.12 21.78 6.92
CA LEU A 17 -15.40 22.98 7.29
C LEU A 17 -15.36 23.12 8.82
N GLY A 18 -14.16 23.30 9.37
CA GLY A 18 -13.96 23.73 10.74
C GLY A 18 -13.39 25.13 10.78
N ARG A 19 -13.94 26.04 11.60
CA ARG A 19 -13.41 27.39 11.77
C ARG A 19 -12.96 27.61 13.20
N CYS A 20 -11.71 28.06 13.37
CA CYS A 20 -11.21 28.38 14.70
C CYS A 20 -11.92 29.61 15.27
N ALA A 21 -12.48 29.49 16.47
CA ALA A 21 -13.15 30.58 17.14
C ALA A 21 -12.21 31.71 17.59
N GLN A 22 -10.91 31.42 17.74
CA GLN A 22 -9.92 32.36 18.23
C GLN A 22 -9.18 33.10 17.10
N CYS A 23 -8.60 32.37 16.10
CA CYS A 23 -7.79 32.98 15.05
C CYS A 23 -8.48 33.02 13.67
N GLY A 24 -9.66 32.41 13.54
CA GLY A 24 -10.43 32.40 12.29
C GLY A 24 -9.90 31.42 11.22
N LEU A 25 -8.82 30.67 11.48
CA LEU A 25 -8.25 29.71 10.53
C LEU A 25 -9.28 28.63 10.18
N GLU A 26 -9.38 28.34 8.91
CA GLU A 26 -10.25 27.29 8.40
C GLU A 26 -9.50 25.95 8.36
N HIS A 27 -10.20 24.89 8.71
CA HIS A 27 -9.75 23.52 8.73
C HIS A 27 -10.67 22.66 7.88
N TYR A 28 -10.11 21.77 7.10
CA TYR A 28 -10.83 20.85 6.22
C TYR A 28 -10.55 19.41 6.62
N PRO A 29 -11.43 18.44 6.31
CA PRO A 29 -11.09 17.02 6.44
C PRO A 29 -9.82 16.71 5.68
N ARG A 30 -8.95 15.90 6.27
CA ARG A 30 -7.73 15.46 5.60
C ARG A 30 -7.96 14.10 4.95
N THR A 31 -7.21 13.84 3.89
CA THR A 31 -7.01 12.53 3.31
C THR A 31 -5.52 12.27 3.27
N ASP A 32 -5.08 11.16 3.83
CA ASP A 32 -3.67 10.80 3.91
C ASP A 32 -3.33 9.86 2.74
N PRO A 33 -2.57 10.32 1.72
CA PRO A 33 -2.21 9.48 0.60
C PRO A 33 -1.18 8.45 1.02
N ALA A 34 -1.42 7.18 0.63
CA ALA A 34 -0.49 6.08 0.82
C ALA A 34 -0.40 5.25 -0.46
N VAL A 35 0.80 4.92 -0.90
CA VAL A 35 1.00 3.99 -2.01
C VAL A 35 0.85 2.56 -1.50
N ILE A 36 0.37 1.67 -2.37
CA ILE A 36 0.36 0.22 -2.15
C ILE A 36 0.76 -0.44 -3.47
N VAL A 37 1.72 -1.36 -3.44
CA VAL A 37 2.42 -1.73 -4.67
C VAL A 37 2.63 -3.23 -4.82
N ALA A 38 2.18 -3.79 -5.94
CA ALA A 38 2.58 -5.10 -6.41
C ALA A 38 3.94 -5.00 -7.09
N VAL A 39 4.99 -5.47 -6.44
CA VAL A 39 6.38 -5.41 -6.93
C VAL A 39 6.73 -6.73 -7.59
N THR A 40 7.20 -6.70 -8.84
CA THR A 40 7.58 -7.91 -9.59
C THR A 40 8.97 -7.78 -10.21
N ASP A 41 9.69 -8.89 -10.29
CA ASP A 41 10.93 -9.02 -11.08
C ASP A 41 10.67 -9.54 -12.52
N GLY A 42 9.38 -9.72 -12.87
CA GLY A 42 8.91 -10.28 -14.13
C GLY A 42 8.41 -11.73 -14.00
N GLU A 43 8.88 -12.49 -13.02
CA GLU A 43 8.51 -13.88 -12.78
C GLU A 43 7.85 -14.10 -11.41
N ARG A 44 8.23 -13.28 -10.42
CA ARG A 44 7.81 -13.42 -9.01
C ARG A 44 7.18 -12.14 -8.51
N LEU A 45 6.41 -12.26 -7.45
CA LEU A 45 5.78 -11.15 -6.72
C LEU A 45 6.42 -11.02 -5.34
N LEU A 46 6.86 -9.82 -4.99
CA LEU A 46 7.36 -9.50 -3.65
C LEU A 46 6.19 -9.22 -2.71
N LEU A 47 6.15 -9.93 -1.60
CA LEU A 47 5.20 -9.66 -0.51
C LEU A 47 5.93 -9.57 0.81
N GLY A 48 5.38 -8.75 1.72
CA GLY A 48 5.85 -8.57 3.07
C GLY A 48 4.81 -8.99 4.12
N ARG A 49 5.27 -9.23 5.34
CA ARG A 49 4.41 -9.46 6.49
C ARG A 49 4.90 -8.72 7.73
N GLN A 50 3.96 -8.25 8.53
CA GLN A 50 4.23 -7.66 9.83
C GLN A 50 4.11 -8.70 10.95
N ALA A 51 4.90 -8.57 12.02
CA ALA A 51 4.94 -9.50 13.14
C ALA A 51 3.59 -9.67 13.87
N ASN A 52 2.76 -8.62 13.87
CA ASN A 52 1.44 -8.62 14.53
C ASN A 52 0.33 -9.26 13.68
N TRP A 53 0.61 -9.67 12.45
CA TRP A 53 -0.38 -10.33 11.61
C TRP A 53 -0.50 -11.82 11.94
N PRO A 54 -1.65 -12.45 11.59
CA PRO A 54 -1.77 -13.89 11.67
C PRO A 54 -0.62 -14.60 10.95
N PRO A 55 -0.14 -15.74 11.46
CA PRO A 55 0.93 -16.49 10.80
C PRO A 55 0.63 -16.71 9.32
N ARG A 56 1.67 -16.64 8.48
CA ARG A 56 1.61 -16.84 7.02
C ARG A 56 0.85 -15.79 6.23
N ARG A 57 0.30 -14.74 6.87
CA ARG A 57 -0.34 -13.65 6.14
C ARG A 57 0.72 -12.73 5.56
N PHE A 58 0.65 -12.56 4.24
CA PHE A 58 1.46 -11.61 3.47
C PHE A 58 0.57 -10.64 2.70
N SER A 59 1.10 -9.50 2.39
CA SER A 59 0.47 -8.42 1.64
C SER A 59 1.48 -7.77 0.71
N THR A 60 0.98 -7.00 -0.24
CA THR A 60 1.78 -6.03 -0.99
C THR A 60 2.33 -4.97 -0.04
N LEU A 61 3.50 -4.41 -0.36
CA LEU A 61 4.14 -3.34 0.41
C LEU A 61 3.34 -2.03 0.27
N ALA A 62 3.37 -1.21 1.32
CA ALA A 62 2.57 0.02 1.34
C ALA A 62 3.14 1.02 2.34
N GLY A 63 3.15 2.31 1.95
CA GLY A 63 3.57 3.37 2.85
C GLY A 63 3.01 4.74 2.50
N PHE A 64 3.15 5.69 3.43
CA PHE A 64 2.62 7.02 3.27
C PHE A 64 3.51 7.89 2.38
N VAL A 65 2.84 8.76 1.61
CA VAL A 65 3.54 9.81 0.86
C VAL A 65 4.08 10.85 1.82
N GLU A 66 5.37 11.13 1.72
CA GLU A 66 6.01 12.18 2.51
C GLU A 66 5.94 13.56 1.83
N PRO A 67 5.98 14.68 2.60
CA PRO A 67 5.95 16.00 2.03
C PRO A 67 7.08 16.23 1.02
N GLY A 68 6.72 16.55 -0.21
CA GLY A 68 7.67 16.83 -1.30
C GLY A 68 7.95 15.65 -2.22
N GLU A 69 7.42 14.47 -1.93
CA GLU A 69 7.55 13.30 -2.80
C GLU A 69 6.48 13.28 -3.91
N THR A 70 6.84 12.70 -5.05
CA THR A 70 5.86 12.17 -6.00
C THR A 70 5.44 10.75 -5.60
N LEU A 71 4.34 10.25 -6.14
CA LEU A 71 3.87 8.89 -5.85
C LEU A 71 4.89 7.82 -6.27
N GLU A 72 5.57 8.03 -7.41
CA GLU A 72 6.60 7.12 -7.92
C GLU A 72 7.85 7.12 -7.03
N GLN A 73 8.22 8.28 -6.48
CA GLN A 73 9.31 8.39 -5.50
C GLN A 73 8.96 7.65 -4.20
N THR A 74 7.72 7.82 -3.72
CA THR A 74 7.22 7.09 -2.55
C THR A 74 7.25 5.57 -2.78
N VAL A 75 6.81 5.08 -3.95
CA VAL A 75 6.90 3.65 -4.31
C VAL A 75 8.34 3.16 -4.22
N ALA A 76 9.28 3.88 -4.81
CA ALA A 76 10.69 3.46 -4.83
C ALA A 76 11.31 3.49 -3.43
N ARG A 77 11.00 4.50 -2.62
CA ARG A 77 11.48 4.63 -1.24
C ARG A 77 10.93 3.53 -0.34
N GLU A 78 9.61 3.36 -0.30
CA GLU A 78 8.96 2.37 0.57
C GLU A 78 9.41 0.95 0.26
N VAL A 79 9.48 0.57 -1.03
CA VAL A 79 9.99 -0.76 -1.41
C VAL A 79 11.43 -0.96 -0.99
N MET A 80 12.27 0.08 -1.14
CA MET A 80 13.67 0.02 -0.72
C MET A 80 13.78 -0.08 0.80
N GLU A 81 13.03 0.72 1.56
CA GLU A 81 13.09 0.75 3.03
C GLU A 81 12.56 -0.54 3.64
N GLU A 82 11.43 -1.05 3.16
CA GLU A 82 10.79 -2.25 3.69
C GLU A 82 11.48 -3.56 3.29
N SER A 83 12.14 -3.59 2.12
CA SER A 83 12.64 -4.86 1.57
C SER A 83 14.05 -4.82 0.99
N GLY A 84 14.69 -3.67 0.86
CA GLY A 84 15.99 -3.53 0.21
C GLY A 84 15.97 -3.77 -1.31
N VAL A 85 14.79 -3.92 -1.93
CA VAL A 85 14.64 -4.19 -3.36
C VAL A 85 14.58 -2.89 -4.15
N ARG A 86 15.30 -2.82 -5.28
CA ARG A 86 15.36 -1.64 -6.14
C ARG A 86 14.26 -1.66 -7.19
N VAL A 87 13.39 -0.65 -7.16
CA VAL A 87 12.37 -0.41 -8.18
C VAL A 87 12.99 0.24 -9.41
N ARG A 88 12.68 -0.26 -10.62
CA ARG A 88 13.09 0.29 -11.92
C ARG A 88 12.04 1.25 -12.50
N SER A 89 10.78 0.87 -12.38
CA SER A 89 9.64 1.65 -12.87
C SER A 89 8.39 1.30 -12.08
N SER A 90 7.44 2.23 -12.04
CA SER A 90 6.14 1.98 -11.43
C SER A 90 5.01 2.58 -12.25
N ARG A 91 3.82 2.00 -12.15
CA ARG A 91 2.64 2.44 -12.89
C ARG A 91 1.40 2.36 -12.00
N TYR A 92 0.63 3.43 -11.98
CA TYR A 92 -0.67 3.48 -11.29
C TYR A 92 -1.66 2.50 -11.92
N LEU A 93 -2.44 1.81 -11.09
CA LEU A 93 -3.51 0.90 -11.51
C LEU A 93 -4.88 1.35 -11.01
N ALA A 94 -5.04 1.58 -9.72
CA ALA A 94 -6.32 1.94 -9.11
C ALA A 94 -6.11 2.62 -7.76
N SER A 95 -7.20 3.09 -7.15
CA SER A 95 -7.18 3.59 -5.77
C SER A 95 -8.35 3.06 -4.97
N GLN A 96 -8.18 2.99 -3.65
CA GLN A 96 -9.21 2.58 -2.70
C GLN A 96 -9.24 3.53 -1.51
N PRO A 97 -10.41 4.15 -1.19
CA PRO A 97 -10.58 4.83 0.07
C PRO A 97 -10.42 3.85 1.25
N TRP A 98 -9.61 4.24 2.22
CA TRP A 98 -9.37 3.47 3.44
C TRP A 98 -9.59 4.37 4.66
N PRO A 99 -10.86 4.55 5.09
CA PRO A 99 -11.22 5.52 6.12
C PRO A 99 -10.90 5.04 7.54
N PHE A 100 -9.72 4.49 7.74
CA PHE A 100 -9.21 4.00 9.01
C PHE A 100 -7.81 4.59 9.30
N PRO A 101 -7.71 5.88 9.74
CA PRO A 101 -8.81 6.84 9.91
C PRO A 101 -9.18 7.64 8.65
N SER A 102 -8.26 7.89 7.70
CA SER A 102 -8.47 8.83 6.59
C SER A 102 -7.55 8.59 5.39
N SER A 103 -7.09 7.37 5.14
CA SER A 103 -6.17 7.09 4.06
C SER A 103 -6.85 6.93 2.71
N LEU A 104 -6.13 7.31 1.65
CA LEU A 104 -6.40 6.92 0.28
C LEU A 104 -5.26 6.01 -0.18
N MET A 105 -5.57 4.72 -0.37
CA MET A 105 -4.62 3.76 -0.92
C MET A 105 -4.51 3.94 -2.43
N ILE A 106 -3.31 4.18 -2.94
CA ILE A 106 -3.02 4.45 -4.35
C ILE A 106 -2.21 3.27 -4.87
N GLY A 107 -2.87 2.40 -5.64
CA GLY A 107 -2.36 1.11 -6.09
C GLY A 107 -1.47 1.22 -7.31
N PHE A 108 -0.27 0.67 -7.18
CA PHE A 108 0.73 0.58 -8.23
C PHE A 108 1.12 -0.86 -8.52
N ILE A 109 1.66 -1.05 -9.72
CA ILE A 109 2.57 -2.14 -10.01
C ILE A 109 3.95 -1.56 -10.25
N ALA A 110 4.99 -2.25 -9.80
CA ALA A 110 6.37 -1.85 -10.01
C ALA A 110 7.20 -3.01 -10.54
N ASP A 111 7.99 -2.72 -11.58
CA ASP A 111 9.07 -3.59 -12.02
C ASP A 111 10.31 -3.30 -11.18
N ALA A 112 10.95 -4.36 -10.68
CA ALA A 112 12.08 -4.25 -9.79
C ALA A 112 13.26 -5.15 -10.22
N GLU A 113 14.42 -4.92 -9.62
CA GLU A 113 15.55 -5.83 -9.72
C GLU A 113 15.27 -7.10 -8.90
N PRO A 114 15.82 -8.27 -9.30
CA PRO A 114 15.64 -9.53 -8.57
C PRO A 114 16.52 -9.60 -7.31
N ASP A 115 16.67 -8.47 -6.64
CA ASP A 115 17.47 -8.37 -5.41
C ASP A 115 16.94 -9.32 -4.33
N PRO A 116 17.80 -9.92 -3.49
CA PRO A 116 17.35 -10.71 -2.35
C PRO A 116 16.69 -9.80 -1.32
N PRO A 117 15.39 -10.04 -0.97
CA PRO A 117 14.70 -9.19 -0.01
C PRO A 117 15.33 -9.28 1.38
N GLN A 118 15.36 -8.15 2.06
CA GLN A 118 15.82 -8.01 3.44
C GLN A 118 14.77 -7.20 4.21
N ALA A 119 13.98 -7.88 5.05
CA ALA A 119 13.01 -7.21 5.90
C ALA A 119 13.71 -6.25 6.87
N ASN A 120 13.10 -5.09 7.08
CA ASN A 120 13.55 -4.07 8.02
C ASN A 120 12.88 -4.23 9.40
N GLU A 121 12.87 -3.16 10.22
CA GLU A 121 12.22 -3.18 11.53
C GLU A 121 10.68 -3.20 11.46
N GLU A 122 10.07 -2.81 10.33
CA GLU A 122 8.62 -2.76 10.13
C GLU A 122 8.05 -4.11 9.69
N LEU A 123 8.83 -4.87 8.93
CA LEU A 123 8.45 -6.19 8.43
C LEU A 123 9.18 -7.31 9.18
N GLU A 124 8.43 -8.33 9.58
CA GLU A 124 9.02 -9.56 10.11
C GLU A 124 9.66 -10.40 9.00
N ASP A 125 9.09 -10.35 7.79
CA ASP A 125 9.55 -11.13 6.64
C ASP A 125 9.17 -10.44 5.33
N ALA A 126 10.05 -10.54 4.33
CA ALA A 126 9.80 -10.11 2.95
C ALA A 126 10.37 -11.16 1.99
N ARG A 127 9.54 -11.65 1.05
CA ARG A 127 9.92 -12.73 0.14
C ARG A 127 9.35 -12.56 -1.26
N TRP A 128 10.08 -13.10 -2.23
CA TRP A 128 9.58 -13.36 -3.56
C TRP A 128 8.74 -14.64 -3.58
N PHE A 129 7.54 -14.56 -4.13
CA PHE A 129 6.63 -15.67 -4.36
C PHE A 129 6.47 -15.94 -5.85
N THR A 130 6.49 -17.20 -6.22
CA THR A 130 6.27 -17.63 -7.59
C THR A 130 4.80 -17.51 -8.00
N HIS A 131 4.55 -17.55 -9.31
CA HIS A 131 3.19 -17.52 -9.86
C HIS A 131 2.34 -18.69 -9.33
N ASP A 132 2.93 -19.89 -9.19
CA ASP A 132 2.22 -21.06 -8.69
C ASP A 132 1.87 -20.94 -7.20
N GLU A 133 2.78 -20.40 -6.36
CA GLU A 133 2.50 -20.16 -4.94
C GLU A 133 1.36 -19.13 -4.76
N ILE A 134 1.36 -18.07 -5.56
CA ILE A 134 0.27 -17.09 -5.56
C ILE A 134 -1.02 -17.73 -6.06
N GLY A 135 -0.97 -18.53 -7.14
CA GLY A 135 -2.13 -19.23 -7.68
C GLY A 135 -2.79 -20.17 -6.65
N ALA A 136 -1.99 -20.98 -5.96
CA ALA A 136 -2.47 -21.87 -4.89
C ALA A 136 -3.12 -21.09 -3.74
N ALA A 137 -2.51 -19.97 -3.33
CA ALA A 137 -3.05 -19.10 -2.28
C ALA A 137 -4.36 -18.41 -2.70
N LEU A 138 -4.52 -18.06 -3.98
CA LEU A 138 -5.75 -17.47 -4.52
C LEU A 138 -6.91 -18.48 -4.53
N LEU A 139 -6.63 -19.76 -4.77
CA LEU A 139 -7.63 -20.85 -4.72
C LEU A 139 -7.99 -21.28 -3.29
N GLY A 140 -7.30 -20.74 -2.28
CA GLY A 140 -7.52 -21.13 -0.88
C GLY A 140 -6.94 -22.51 -0.55
N GLU A 141 -6.05 -23.03 -1.38
CA GLU A 141 -5.35 -24.28 -1.12
C GLU A 141 -4.38 -24.07 0.04
N THR A 142 -4.79 -24.55 1.21
CA THR A 142 -3.94 -24.58 2.40
C THR A 142 -2.97 -25.76 2.29
N VAL A 143 -1.86 -25.54 1.59
CA VAL A 143 -0.67 -26.39 1.79
C VAL A 143 -0.18 -26.17 3.22
N GLU A 144 0.39 -27.15 3.89
CA GLU A 144 0.88 -27.05 5.30
C GLU A 144 1.87 -25.89 5.52
N ALA A 145 2.45 -25.34 4.46
CA ALA A 145 3.28 -24.12 4.42
C ALA A 145 2.55 -22.91 3.79
N GLY A 146 1.22 -22.97 3.64
CA GLY A 146 0.45 -22.11 2.76
C GLY A 146 0.53 -20.62 3.05
N LEU A 147 0.56 -19.84 1.97
CA LEU A 147 0.46 -18.41 1.95
C LEU A 147 -1.00 -17.98 2.20
N LEU A 148 -1.21 -17.05 3.12
CA LEU A 148 -2.48 -16.37 3.33
C LEU A 148 -2.39 -14.96 2.77
N LEU A 149 -3.27 -14.63 1.85
CA LEU A 149 -3.35 -13.29 1.26
C LEU A 149 -4.33 -12.40 2.03
N SER A 150 -4.25 -11.09 1.78
CA SER A 150 -5.20 -10.11 2.29
C SER A 150 -6.64 -10.47 1.88
N PRO A 151 -7.68 -10.05 2.65
CA PRO A 151 -9.07 -10.29 2.29
C PRO A 151 -9.43 -9.73 0.92
N SER A 152 -10.41 -10.33 0.23
CA SER A 152 -10.82 -9.95 -1.14
C SER A 152 -11.32 -8.51 -1.28
N ILE A 153 -11.72 -7.87 -0.18
CA ILE A 153 -12.12 -6.47 -0.16
C ILE A 153 -10.93 -5.49 -0.27
N SER A 154 -9.70 -5.97 -0.02
CA SER A 154 -8.50 -5.12 0.00
C SER A 154 -7.94 -4.92 -1.39
N ILE A 155 -7.54 -3.69 -1.71
CA ILE A 155 -6.79 -3.37 -2.93
C ILE A 155 -5.50 -4.18 -3.05
N SER A 156 -4.84 -4.55 -1.94
CA SER A 156 -3.71 -5.47 -1.95
C SER A 156 -4.05 -6.79 -2.63
N ARG A 157 -5.19 -7.40 -2.26
CA ARG A 157 -5.66 -8.64 -2.87
C ARG A 157 -5.95 -8.46 -4.35
N TRP A 158 -6.60 -7.39 -4.72
CA TRP A 158 -6.90 -7.07 -6.11
C TRP A 158 -5.63 -6.87 -6.96
N LEU A 159 -4.61 -6.18 -6.42
CA LEU A 159 -3.31 -6.02 -7.10
C LEU A 159 -2.60 -7.36 -7.33
N ILE A 160 -2.64 -8.26 -6.36
CA ILE A 160 -2.09 -9.62 -6.47
C ILE A 160 -2.83 -10.41 -7.56
N GLU A 161 -4.15 -10.33 -7.60
CA GLU A 161 -4.99 -10.97 -8.62
C GLU A 161 -4.69 -10.41 -10.02
N CYS A 162 -4.54 -9.08 -10.16
CA CYS A 162 -4.15 -8.44 -11.42
C CYS A 162 -2.78 -8.93 -11.91
N TRP A 163 -1.79 -9.01 -11.01
CA TRP A 163 -0.48 -9.53 -11.35
C TRP A 163 -0.57 -10.99 -11.81
N HIS A 164 -1.24 -11.85 -11.05
CA HIS A 164 -1.39 -13.27 -11.37
C HIS A 164 -2.16 -13.50 -12.69
N ALA A 165 -3.14 -12.68 -13.00
CA ALA A 165 -3.90 -12.75 -14.25
C ALA A 165 -3.17 -12.14 -15.47
N GLY A 166 -1.95 -11.60 -15.29
CA GLY A 166 -1.21 -10.94 -16.37
C GLY A 166 -1.80 -9.59 -16.83
N ILE A 167 -2.77 -9.04 -16.10
CA ILE A 167 -3.42 -7.74 -16.41
C ILE A 167 -2.44 -6.57 -16.23
N VAL A 168 -1.28 -6.86 -15.75
CA VAL A 168 -0.24 -5.92 -15.33
C VAL A 168 0.54 -5.32 -16.50
N ALA A 169 0.53 -5.98 -17.63
CA ALA A 169 1.12 -5.49 -18.87
C ALA A 169 0.09 -4.62 -19.60
N GLY A 170 -0.06 -3.37 -19.15
CA GLY A 170 -1.03 -2.42 -19.70
C GLY A 170 -1.15 -2.43 -21.21
N ARG A 171 -2.25 -2.95 -21.67
CA ARG A 171 -2.96 -2.45 -22.84
C ARG A 171 -4.34 -2.06 -22.34
N VAL A 172 -4.53 -0.77 -22.17
CA VAL A 172 -5.84 -0.16 -22.32
C VAL A 172 -5.93 0.06 -23.82
N ASP A 173 -6.60 -0.83 -24.53
CA ASP A 173 -7.07 -0.59 -25.89
C ASP A 173 -8.30 0.33 -25.83
#